data_ab6c10f9082afdf374e9b74bd473272c
#
_entry.id   ab6c10f9082afdf374e9b74bd473272c
#
_cell.length_a   1.000
_cell.length_b   1.000
_cell.length_c   1.000
_cell.angle_alpha   90.00
_cell.angle_beta   90.00
_cell.angle_gamma   90.00
#
_symmetry.space_group_name_H-M   'P 1'
#
loop_
_entity.id
_entity.type
_entity.pdbx_description
1 polymer ?
#
loop_
_entity_poly.entity_id
_entity_poly.type
_entity_poly.pdbx_seq_one_letter_code
_entity_poly.pdbx_strand_id
1 'polypeptide(L)' 'MINYELLKNRINKSGIKIYALAEACGLTPQRLYNKLNGKNDFRCSEIIYLSKALNLSPEDRNAIFFAQIVD' A
#
# COMPACT_ATOMS: atom_id res chain seq x y z
N MET A 1 -0.88 9.64 -8.00
CA MET A 1 0.35 8.84 -8.12
C MET A 1 0.83 8.40 -6.75
N ILE A 2 1.35 7.20 -6.67
CA ILE A 2 1.71 6.61 -5.37
C ILE A 2 3.13 6.98 -4.98
N ASN A 3 3.29 7.33 -3.71
CA ASN A 3 4.61 7.51 -3.13
C ASN A 3 5.11 6.14 -2.66
N TYR A 4 5.77 5.42 -3.54
CA TYR A 4 6.20 4.03 -3.26
C TYR A 4 7.23 3.96 -2.14
N GLU A 5 8.10 4.95 -2.05
CA GLU A 5 9.12 4.97 -1.02
C GLU A 5 8.50 5.08 0.36
N LEU A 6 7.53 5.98 0.50
CA LEU A 6 6.83 6.16 1.77
C LEU A 6 6.02 4.91 2.12
N LEU A 7 5.37 4.29 1.12
CA LEU A 7 4.61 3.07 1.32
C LEU A 7 5.51 1.95 1.84
N LYS A 8 6.64 1.74 1.19
CA LYS A 8 7.58 0.70 1.61
C LYS A 8 8.12 0.96 3.00
N ASN A 9 8.36 2.22 3.33
CA ASN A 9 8.84 2.62 4.65
C ASN A 9 7.80 2.26 5.71
N ARG A 10 6.53 2.55 5.46
CA ARG A 10 5.46 2.25 6.42
C ARG A 10 5.28 0.75 6.59
N ILE A 11 5.38 -0.01 5.50
CA ILE A 11 5.31 -1.47 5.57
C ILE A 11 6.46 -2.00 6.43
N ASN A 12 7.65 -1.50 6.20
CA ASN A 12 8.83 -1.93 6.94
C ASN A 12 8.68 -1.63 8.43
N LYS A 13 8.20 -0.43 8.76
CA LYS A 13 8.01 -0.02 10.16
C LYS A 13 6.91 -0.81 10.86
N SER A 14 5.92 -1.28 10.11
CA SER A 14 4.81 -2.02 10.70
C SER A 14 5.21 -3.37 11.25
N GLY A 15 6.28 -3.94 10.72
CA GLY A 15 6.70 -5.29 11.09
C GLY A 15 5.81 -6.38 10.53
N ILE A 16 4.82 -6.04 9.73
CA ILE A 16 3.89 -7.02 9.16
C ILE A 16 4.56 -7.63 7.94
N LYS A 17 4.47 -8.96 7.84
CA LYS A 17 5.09 -9.69 6.74
C LYS A 17 4.32 -9.46 5.45
N ILE A 18 5.05 -9.48 4.33
CA ILE A 18 4.45 -9.23 3.01
C ILE A 18 3.35 -10.24 2.71
N TYR A 19 3.54 -11.52 3.07
CA TYR A 19 2.51 -12.52 2.77
C TYR A 19 1.21 -12.23 3.54
N ALA A 20 1.31 -11.67 4.73
CA ALA A 20 0.13 -11.32 5.52
C ALA A 20 -0.59 -10.11 4.91
N LEU A 21 0.16 -9.11 4.44
CA LEU A 21 -0.42 -7.96 3.76
C LEU A 21 -1.08 -8.38 2.45
N ALA A 22 -0.42 -9.28 1.70
CA ALA A 22 -0.98 -9.78 0.45
C ALA A 22 -2.29 -10.49 0.71
N GLU A 23 -2.33 -11.35 1.72
CA GLU A 23 -3.56 -12.06 2.08
C GLU A 23 -4.67 -11.08 2.43
N ALA A 24 -4.37 -10.03 3.18
CA ALA A 24 -5.36 -9.02 3.56
C ALA A 24 -5.95 -8.32 2.34
N CYS A 25 -5.17 -8.21 1.27
CA CYS A 25 -5.60 -7.55 0.03
C CYS A 25 -6.19 -8.53 -0.98
N GLY A 26 -6.21 -9.82 -0.69
CA GLY A 26 -6.65 -10.83 -1.64
C GLY A 26 -5.67 -11.06 -2.77
N LEU A 27 -4.39 -10.83 -2.52
CA LEU A 27 -3.33 -10.95 -3.52
C LEU A 27 -2.35 -12.03 -3.12
N THR A 28 -1.62 -12.56 -4.12
CA THR A 28 -0.45 -13.37 -3.83
C THR A 28 0.71 -12.44 -3.45
N PRO A 29 1.72 -12.91 -2.71
CA PRO A 29 2.88 -12.09 -2.39
C PRO A 29 3.56 -11.52 -3.64
N GLN A 30 3.67 -12.31 -4.72
CA GLN A 30 4.29 -11.84 -5.94
C GLN A 30 3.51 -10.69 -6.57
N ARG A 31 2.18 -10.79 -6.56
CA ARG A 31 1.34 -9.74 -7.11
C ARG A 31 1.45 -8.45 -6.29
N LEU A 32 1.53 -8.59 -4.97
CA LEU A 32 1.74 -7.42 -4.11
C LEU A 32 3.10 -6.78 -4.39
N TYR A 33 4.16 -7.59 -4.53
CA TYR A 33 5.48 -7.07 -4.88
C TYR A 33 5.45 -6.30 -6.21
N ASN A 34 4.77 -6.84 -7.21
CA ASN A 34 4.67 -6.16 -8.49
C ASN A 34 4.00 -4.79 -8.35
N LYS A 35 2.97 -4.69 -7.52
CA LYS A 35 2.29 -3.42 -7.28
C LYS A 35 3.15 -2.45 -6.48
N LEU A 36 3.89 -2.96 -5.49
CA LEU A 36 4.80 -2.13 -4.69
C LEU A 36 5.96 -1.60 -5.52
N ASN A 37 6.32 -2.29 -6.60
CA ASN A 37 7.39 -1.87 -7.49
C ASN A 37 6.88 -1.06 -8.69
N GLY A 38 5.60 -0.73 -8.71
CA GLY A 38 5.04 0.10 -9.76
C GLY A 38 4.76 -0.60 -11.06
N LYS A 39 4.86 -1.92 -11.10
CA LYS A 39 4.59 -2.68 -12.33
C LYS A 39 3.10 -2.79 -12.64
N ASN A 40 2.28 -2.80 -11.62
CA ASN A 40 0.82 -2.86 -11.74
C ASN A 40 0.20 -1.85 -10.79
N ASP A 41 -0.94 -1.31 -11.17
CA ASP A 41 -1.65 -0.34 -10.33
C ASP A 41 -2.39 -1.03 -9.20
N PHE A 42 -2.54 -0.31 -8.08
CA PHE A 42 -3.40 -0.76 -6.99
C PHE A 42 -4.85 -0.48 -7.35
N ARG A 43 -5.72 -1.43 -7.04
CA ARG A 43 -7.16 -1.20 -7.10
C ARG A 43 -7.61 -0.44 -5.85
N CYS A 44 -8.73 0.27 -5.98
CA CYS A 44 -9.30 0.99 -4.85
C CYS A 44 -9.51 0.10 -3.64
N SER A 45 -10.05 -1.10 -3.85
CA SER A 45 -10.27 -2.05 -2.76
C SER A 45 -8.97 -2.44 -2.08
N GLU A 46 -7.91 -2.61 -2.88
CA GLU A 46 -6.61 -2.99 -2.34
C GLU A 46 -6.01 -1.87 -1.49
N ILE A 47 -6.20 -0.63 -1.93
CA ILE A 47 -5.75 0.53 -1.14
C ILE A 47 -6.47 0.57 0.20
N ILE A 48 -7.76 0.29 0.21
CA ILE A 48 -8.55 0.27 1.44
C ILE A 48 -8.06 -0.83 2.37
N TYR A 49 -7.89 -2.04 1.86
CA TYR A 49 -7.45 -3.17 2.69
C TYR A 49 -6.03 -2.95 3.21
N LEU A 50 -5.14 -2.45 2.36
CA LEU A 50 -3.76 -2.19 2.76
C LEU A 50 -3.71 -1.09 3.82
N SER A 51 -4.49 -0.05 3.66
CA SER A 51 -4.56 1.04 4.63
C SER A 51 -5.05 0.55 5.98
N LYS A 52 -6.04 -0.34 6.00
CA LYS A 52 -6.52 -0.92 7.23
C LYS A 52 -5.48 -1.81 7.89
N ALA A 53 -4.82 -2.66 7.09
CA ALA A 53 -3.81 -3.58 7.60
C ALA A 53 -2.63 -2.84 8.21
N LEU A 54 -2.26 -1.71 7.62
CA LEU A 54 -1.15 -0.87 8.09
C LEU A 54 -1.60 0.16 9.13
N ASN A 55 -2.90 0.22 9.41
CA ASN A 55 -3.48 1.17 10.36
C ASN A 55 -3.12 2.61 10.00
N LEU A 56 -3.26 2.95 8.71
CA LEU A 56 -2.96 4.29 8.24
C LEU A 56 -4.08 5.26 8.59
N SER A 57 -3.71 6.47 9.03
CA SER A 57 -4.68 7.55 9.17
C SER A 57 -5.11 8.02 7.78
N PRO A 58 -6.23 8.75 7.67
CA PRO A 58 -6.61 9.34 6.36
C PRO A 58 -5.50 10.21 5.78
N GLU A 59 -4.79 10.96 6.62
CA GLU A 59 -3.68 11.80 6.17
C GLU A 59 -2.54 10.95 5.61
N ASP A 60 -2.19 9.87 6.31
CA ASP A 60 -1.12 8.97 5.85
C ASP A 60 -1.50 8.29 4.55
N ARG A 61 -2.75 7.80 4.47
CA ARG A 61 -3.25 7.16 3.26
C ARG A 61 -3.18 8.13 2.07
N ASN A 62 -3.59 9.37 2.28
CA ASN A 62 -3.58 10.37 1.22
C ASN A 62 -2.14 10.71 0.81
N ALA A 63 -1.23 10.82 1.77
CA ALA A 63 0.16 11.12 1.48
C ALA A 63 0.82 10.00 0.67
N ILE A 64 0.42 8.75 0.90
CA ILE A 64 1.01 7.61 0.20
C ILE A 64 0.36 7.41 -1.17
N PHE A 65 -0.97 7.32 -1.21
CA PHE A 65 -1.67 6.87 -2.41
C PHE A 65 -2.17 7.98 -3.30
N PHE A 66 -2.32 9.19 -2.77
CA PHE A 66 -2.90 10.31 -3.50
C PHE A 66 -2.02 11.55 -3.43
N ALA A 67 -0.71 11.34 -3.37
CA ALA A 67 0.25 12.41 -3.12
C ALA A 67 0.22 13.51 -4.18
N GLN A 68 -0.25 13.19 -5.40
CA GLN A 68 -0.30 14.17 -6.47
C GLN A 68 -1.70 14.66 -6.79
N ILE A 69 -2.66 14.31 -5.96
CA ILE A 69 -4.00 14.86 -6.08
C ILE A 69 -4.08 16.04 -5.12
N VAL A 70 -3.26 17.02 -5.42
CA VAL A 70 -3.19 18.22 -4.61
C VAL A 70 -3.21 19.38 -5.57
N ASP A 71 -4.10 20.27 -5.39
CA ASP A 71 -4.08 21.46 -6.21
C ASP A 71 -3.31 22.59 -5.69
#